data_a8fe73cfef2dfac528007bd7d510738f
#
_entry.id   a8fe73cfef2dfac528007bd7d510738f
#
_cell.length_a   1.000
_cell.length_b   1.000
_cell.length_c   1.000
_cell.angle_alpha   90.00
_cell.angle_beta   90.00
_cell.angle_gamma   90.00
#
_symmetry.space_group_name_H-M   'P 1'
#
loop_
_entity.id
_entity.type
_entity.pdbx_description
1 polymer ?
#
loop_
_entity_poly.entity_id
_entity_poly.type
_entity_poly.pdbx_seq_one_letter_code
_entity_poly.pdbx_strand_id
1 'polypeptide(L)'
;PFLVLDTKFFSAEFKHKLVGSMEKVDEECNGLLINSENFQALELLQDKYRETVRGMYYDPPYNTKSNEFIYKDSFRHSSWMSMMENRLALSSNLLNKYGAIMVSCDENENTNLKTVLNDVFSEENFLTDIIWQGGGKNDQKYFSISHEYIQLFLKNKLFMDSTDIRWLERKENIDLIYATFEKIKKQYPNDMKMQEKALKDWYKSLPDGEPAKRQKHFNRVEARGIFFPDNISKPENGYYYDVIHPVTGKPCKKPKGGWRFVEETMKQQLADDRVFFGKDETTVPCRKSFLKETEYESPSTVTYLDNRV
;
A
#
# COMPACT_ATOMS: atom_id res chain seq x y z
N PRO A 1 23.50 -27.86 0.94
CA PRO A 1 23.44 -26.84 -0.11
C PRO A 1 22.81 -27.45 -1.34
N PHE A 2 21.80 -26.79 -1.89
CA PHE A 2 21.16 -27.20 -3.12
C PHE A 2 21.97 -26.64 -4.29
N LEU A 3 22.36 -27.51 -5.21
CA LEU A 3 23.05 -27.10 -6.44
C LEU A 3 22.04 -26.90 -7.56
N VAL A 4 22.18 -25.80 -8.30
CA VAL A 4 21.38 -25.54 -9.49
C VAL A 4 21.91 -26.40 -10.63
N LEU A 5 21.02 -27.19 -11.25
CA LEU A 5 21.32 -27.96 -12.45
C LEU A 5 20.80 -27.16 -13.67
N ASP A 6 21.72 -26.65 -14.50
CA ASP A 6 21.33 -26.03 -15.77
C ASP A 6 21.17 -27.10 -16.84
N THR A 7 19.91 -27.38 -17.16
CA THR A 7 19.57 -28.45 -18.11
C THR A 7 19.98 -28.16 -19.55
N LYS A 8 20.42 -26.95 -19.89
CA LYS A 8 20.90 -26.62 -21.26
C LYS A 8 22.09 -27.43 -21.68
N PHE A 9 22.92 -27.89 -20.70
CA PHE A 9 24.10 -28.71 -20.96
C PHE A 9 23.81 -30.22 -21.16
N PHE A 10 22.56 -30.65 -21.09
CA PHE A 10 22.14 -32.04 -21.16
C PHE A 10 21.27 -32.31 -22.40
N SER A 11 21.26 -33.57 -22.86
CA SER A 11 20.43 -33.98 -23.97
C SER A 11 18.92 -33.88 -23.68
N ALA A 12 18.10 -33.80 -24.71
CA ALA A 12 16.65 -33.82 -24.58
C ALA A 12 16.15 -35.07 -23.85
N GLU A 13 16.76 -36.23 -24.13
CA GLU A 13 16.41 -37.48 -23.47
C GLU A 13 16.66 -37.43 -21.97
N PHE A 14 17.80 -36.88 -21.54
CA PHE A 14 18.08 -36.65 -20.10
C PHE A 14 17.04 -35.76 -19.47
N LYS A 15 16.69 -34.65 -20.14
CA LYS A 15 15.67 -33.72 -19.64
C LYS A 15 14.32 -34.39 -19.45
N HIS A 16 13.87 -35.17 -20.43
CA HIS A 16 12.62 -35.90 -20.35
C HIS A 16 12.61 -36.96 -19.23
N LYS A 17 13.72 -37.69 -19.06
CA LYS A 17 13.86 -38.64 -17.95
C LYS A 17 13.86 -37.96 -16.60
N LEU A 18 14.55 -36.81 -16.47
CA LEU A 18 14.59 -36.04 -15.24
C LEU A 18 13.20 -35.54 -14.85
N VAL A 19 12.48 -34.88 -15.76
CA VAL A 19 11.12 -34.42 -15.52
C VAL A 19 10.16 -35.55 -15.23
N GLY A 20 10.27 -36.66 -15.98
CA GLY A 20 9.44 -37.86 -15.79
C GLY A 20 9.71 -38.63 -14.49
N SER A 21 10.86 -38.37 -13.82
CA SER A 21 11.17 -38.95 -12.50
C SER A 21 10.64 -38.12 -11.31
N MET A 22 10.15 -36.93 -11.59
CA MET A 22 9.59 -36.04 -10.54
C MET A 22 8.10 -36.36 -10.37
N GLU A 23 7.72 -36.75 -9.16
CA GLU A 23 6.32 -36.85 -8.79
C GLU A 23 5.77 -35.44 -8.51
N LYS A 24 4.57 -35.16 -9.02
CA LYS A 24 3.84 -33.91 -8.72
C LYS A 24 4.60 -32.59 -9.08
N VAL A 25 5.24 -32.57 -10.25
CA VAL A 25 6.02 -31.39 -10.73
C VAL A 25 5.24 -30.10 -10.60
N ASP A 26 3.96 -30.08 -10.92
CA ASP A 26 3.09 -28.90 -10.86
C ASP A 26 2.84 -28.42 -9.43
N GLU A 27 2.82 -29.32 -8.43
CA GLU A 27 2.61 -28.97 -7.02
C GLU A 27 3.91 -28.48 -6.36
N GLU A 28 5.06 -28.97 -6.83
CA GLU A 28 6.38 -28.62 -6.31
C GLU A 28 7.00 -27.37 -6.97
N CYS A 29 6.50 -26.97 -8.15
CA CYS A 29 6.95 -25.76 -8.83
C CYS A 29 6.38 -24.50 -8.18
N ASN A 30 7.27 -23.64 -7.68
CA ASN A 30 6.91 -22.36 -7.07
C ASN A 30 6.80 -21.20 -8.06
N GLY A 31 7.07 -21.45 -9.36
CA GLY A 31 7.00 -20.42 -10.38
C GLY A 31 7.05 -21.00 -11.80
N LEU A 32 6.60 -20.20 -12.74
CA LEU A 32 6.59 -20.50 -14.16
C LEU A 32 7.17 -19.32 -14.93
N LEU A 33 8.21 -19.55 -15.71
CA LEU A 33 8.78 -18.57 -16.64
C LEU A 33 8.44 -18.99 -18.08
N ILE A 34 7.73 -18.13 -18.80
CA ILE A 34 7.31 -18.39 -20.17
C ILE A 34 8.06 -17.45 -21.11
N ASN A 35 8.86 -18.00 -22.03
CA ASN A 35 9.50 -17.26 -23.11
C ASN A 35 8.66 -17.39 -24.38
N SER A 36 7.78 -16.44 -24.63
CA SER A 36 6.84 -16.43 -25.76
C SER A 36 6.43 -14.99 -26.10
N GLU A 37 5.72 -14.79 -27.20
CA GLU A 37 4.93 -13.60 -27.42
C GLU A 37 3.80 -13.54 -26.36
N ASN A 38 3.56 -12.37 -25.80
CA ASN A 38 2.69 -12.20 -24.64
C ASN A 38 1.25 -12.68 -24.88
N PHE A 39 0.65 -12.40 -26.05
CA PHE A 39 -0.70 -12.84 -26.39
C PHE A 39 -0.80 -14.36 -26.39
N GLN A 40 0.17 -15.04 -27.01
CA GLN A 40 0.21 -16.51 -27.07
C GLN A 40 0.41 -17.13 -25.69
N ALA A 41 1.25 -16.52 -24.86
CA ALA A 41 1.43 -16.96 -23.47
C ALA A 41 0.12 -16.85 -22.67
N LEU A 42 -0.60 -15.73 -22.80
CA LEU A 42 -1.88 -15.52 -22.14
C LEU A 42 -2.95 -16.52 -22.59
N GLU A 43 -2.99 -16.87 -23.88
CA GLU A 43 -3.88 -17.91 -24.40
C GLU A 43 -3.58 -19.27 -23.77
N LEU A 44 -2.31 -19.67 -23.72
CA LEU A 44 -1.90 -20.95 -23.12
C LEU A 44 -2.24 -21.03 -21.63
N LEU A 45 -2.20 -19.90 -20.92
CA LEU A 45 -2.52 -19.86 -19.50
C LEU A 45 -4.02 -20.02 -19.21
N GLN A 46 -4.92 -19.80 -20.20
CA GLN A 46 -6.36 -19.89 -19.99
C GLN A 46 -6.81 -21.27 -19.49
N ASP A 47 -6.20 -22.34 -19.97
CA ASP A 47 -6.62 -23.70 -19.62
C ASP A 47 -6.38 -24.02 -18.14
N LYS A 48 -5.27 -23.52 -17.57
CA LYS A 48 -4.86 -23.87 -16.21
C LYS A 48 -5.19 -22.79 -15.18
N TYR A 49 -5.16 -21.50 -15.56
CA TYR A 49 -5.18 -20.37 -14.61
C TYR A 49 -6.41 -19.48 -14.73
N ARG A 50 -7.44 -19.86 -15.49
CA ARG A 50 -8.71 -19.11 -15.58
C ARG A 50 -9.30 -18.89 -14.18
N GLU A 51 -9.60 -17.63 -13.86
CA GLU A 51 -10.21 -17.21 -12.58
C GLU A 51 -9.43 -17.64 -11.31
N THR A 52 -8.11 -17.88 -11.44
CA THR A 52 -7.28 -18.27 -10.27
C THR A 52 -6.31 -17.17 -9.84
N VAL A 53 -5.94 -16.26 -10.74
CA VAL A 53 -4.92 -15.25 -10.52
C VAL A 53 -5.46 -14.14 -9.61
N ARG A 54 -4.69 -13.76 -8.59
CA ARG A 54 -5.06 -12.70 -7.63
C ARG A 54 -4.47 -11.34 -7.95
N GLY A 55 -3.31 -11.30 -8.59
CA GLY A 55 -2.63 -10.05 -8.93
C GLY A 55 -1.88 -10.19 -10.24
N MET A 56 -1.97 -9.16 -11.06
CA MET A 56 -1.21 -9.03 -12.29
C MET A 56 -0.49 -7.69 -12.30
N TYR A 57 0.73 -7.69 -12.80
CA TYR A 57 1.47 -6.49 -13.11
C TYR A 57 1.88 -6.51 -14.57
N TYR A 58 1.54 -5.46 -15.29
CA TYR A 58 1.89 -5.24 -16.68
C TYR A 58 2.86 -4.09 -16.81
N ASP A 59 3.93 -4.34 -17.54
CA ASP A 59 4.91 -3.33 -17.97
C ASP A 59 4.99 -3.38 -19.51
N PRO A 60 4.03 -2.73 -20.21
CA PRO A 60 3.97 -2.73 -21.68
C PRO A 60 4.97 -1.75 -22.27
N PRO A 61 5.23 -1.77 -23.59
CA PRO A 61 5.91 -0.67 -24.27
C PRO A 61 5.16 0.64 -24.02
N TYR A 62 5.85 1.67 -23.53
CA TYR A 62 5.25 2.97 -23.20
C TYR A 62 4.99 3.87 -24.43
N ASN A 63 5.37 3.39 -25.62
CA ASN A 63 5.22 4.09 -26.89
C ASN A 63 6.00 5.41 -26.94
N THR A 64 7.19 5.41 -26.36
CA THR A 64 8.08 6.58 -26.22
C THR A 64 8.66 7.05 -27.53
N LYS A 65 8.55 6.22 -28.60
CA LYS A 65 9.20 6.41 -29.90
C LYS A 65 10.73 6.35 -29.82
N SER A 66 11.27 5.82 -28.74
CA SER A 66 12.70 5.59 -28.57
C SER A 66 13.15 4.41 -29.44
N ASN A 67 14.36 4.53 -30.02
CA ASN A 67 15.01 3.43 -30.74
C ASN A 67 15.99 2.63 -29.84
N GLU A 68 15.98 2.87 -28.56
CA GLU A 68 16.90 2.23 -27.59
C GLU A 68 16.47 0.83 -27.19
N PHE A 69 15.20 0.48 -27.43
CA PHE A 69 14.65 -0.83 -27.08
C PHE A 69 14.79 -1.86 -28.21
N ILE A 70 15.03 -3.11 -27.83
CA ILE A 70 15.09 -4.25 -28.77
C ILE A 70 13.73 -4.67 -29.32
N TYR A 71 12.65 -4.14 -28.75
CA TYR A 71 11.26 -4.32 -29.18
C TYR A 71 10.70 -3.04 -29.76
N LYS A 72 9.58 -3.15 -30.50
CA LYS A 72 8.91 -1.99 -31.10
C LYS A 72 8.31 -1.10 -30.01
N ASP A 73 8.73 0.16 -29.98
CA ASP A 73 8.22 1.20 -29.06
C ASP A 73 7.80 2.48 -29.83
N SER A 74 7.26 2.31 -31.02
CA SER A 74 6.78 3.40 -31.90
C SER A 74 5.52 2.96 -32.64
N PHE A 75 4.43 2.87 -31.90
CA PHE A 75 3.11 2.55 -32.42
C PHE A 75 2.32 3.81 -32.75
N ARG A 76 1.35 3.73 -33.66
CA ARG A 76 0.22 4.67 -33.66
C ARG A 76 -0.62 4.36 -32.42
N HIS A 77 -1.17 5.38 -31.76
CA HIS A 77 -1.99 5.22 -30.55
C HIS A 77 -3.10 4.16 -30.72
N SER A 78 -3.83 4.18 -31.85
CA SER A 78 -4.87 3.17 -32.13
C SER A 78 -4.33 1.73 -32.21
N SER A 79 -3.15 1.53 -32.80
CA SER A 79 -2.52 0.20 -32.88
C SER A 79 -2.02 -0.26 -31.53
N TRP A 80 -1.52 0.67 -30.71
CA TRP A 80 -1.12 0.39 -29.33
C TRP A 80 -2.33 0.00 -28.48
N MET A 81 -3.42 0.76 -28.56
CA MET A 81 -4.67 0.46 -27.88
C MET A 81 -5.23 -0.92 -28.24
N SER A 82 -5.29 -1.26 -29.55
CA SER A 82 -5.75 -2.60 -29.97
C SER A 82 -4.84 -3.73 -29.48
N MET A 83 -3.53 -3.50 -29.46
CA MET A 83 -2.57 -4.45 -28.91
C MET A 83 -2.83 -4.68 -27.40
N MET A 84 -3.05 -3.62 -26.65
CA MET A 84 -3.33 -3.69 -25.21
C MET A 84 -4.69 -4.32 -24.91
N GLU A 85 -5.75 -3.91 -25.61
CA GLU A 85 -7.10 -4.44 -25.43
C GLU A 85 -7.15 -5.96 -25.51
N ASN A 86 -6.55 -6.55 -26.56
CA ASN A 86 -6.54 -8.00 -26.75
C ASN A 86 -5.86 -8.73 -25.57
N ARG A 87 -4.74 -8.20 -25.06
CA ARG A 87 -3.99 -8.80 -23.95
C ARG A 87 -4.69 -8.61 -22.61
N LEU A 88 -5.25 -7.45 -22.39
CA LEU A 88 -5.99 -7.14 -21.17
C LEU A 88 -7.30 -7.94 -21.07
N ALA A 89 -7.98 -8.18 -22.19
CA ALA A 89 -9.17 -9.05 -22.24
C ALA A 89 -8.84 -10.47 -21.80
N LEU A 90 -7.75 -11.06 -22.32
CA LEU A 90 -7.28 -12.39 -21.88
C LEU A 90 -6.88 -12.39 -20.41
N SER A 91 -6.22 -11.34 -19.95
CA SER A 91 -5.81 -11.19 -18.57
C SER A 91 -7.01 -11.09 -17.62
N SER A 92 -8.05 -10.40 -18.05
CA SER A 92 -9.30 -10.30 -17.28
C SER A 92 -9.90 -11.68 -17.00
N ASN A 93 -9.81 -12.63 -17.95
CA ASN A 93 -10.31 -14.00 -17.76
C ASN A 93 -9.48 -14.83 -16.77
N LEU A 94 -8.21 -14.51 -16.60
CA LEU A 94 -7.34 -15.19 -15.64
C LEU A 94 -7.58 -14.70 -14.20
N LEU A 95 -7.99 -13.44 -14.02
CA LEU A 95 -8.24 -12.85 -12.69
C LEU A 95 -9.46 -13.47 -12.03
N ASN A 96 -9.28 -13.87 -10.77
CA ASN A 96 -10.41 -14.26 -9.93
C ASN A 96 -11.15 -13.02 -9.39
N LYS A 97 -12.28 -13.21 -8.73
CA LYS A 97 -13.12 -12.13 -8.21
C LYS A 97 -12.46 -11.21 -7.17
N TYR A 98 -11.38 -11.66 -6.52
CA TYR A 98 -10.53 -10.86 -5.60
C TYR A 98 -9.36 -10.21 -6.33
N GLY A 99 -9.23 -10.47 -7.63
CA GLY A 99 -8.05 -10.11 -8.39
C GLY A 99 -7.95 -8.63 -8.69
N ALA A 100 -6.71 -8.18 -8.84
CA ALA A 100 -6.36 -6.82 -9.25
C ALA A 100 -5.34 -6.85 -10.40
N ILE A 101 -5.41 -5.86 -11.26
CA ILE A 101 -4.43 -5.61 -12.30
C ILE A 101 -3.81 -4.23 -12.13
N MET A 102 -2.50 -4.18 -12.23
CA MET A 102 -1.68 -2.97 -12.25
C MET A 102 -0.99 -2.86 -13.59
N VAL A 103 -1.11 -1.73 -14.25
CA VAL A 103 -0.50 -1.50 -15.56
C VAL A 103 0.30 -0.20 -15.52
N SER A 104 1.62 -0.29 -15.73
CA SER A 104 2.50 0.87 -15.77
C SER A 104 2.49 1.55 -17.14
N CYS A 105 2.62 2.84 -17.15
CA CYS A 105 2.85 3.66 -18.36
C CYS A 105 3.37 5.05 -17.98
N ASP A 106 3.89 5.75 -18.97
CA ASP A 106 4.21 7.17 -18.84
C ASP A 106 3.10 8.06 -19.44
N GLU A 107 3.38 9.36 -19.57
CA GLU A 107 2.42 10.37 -20.11
C GLU A 107 2.01 10.12 -21.56
N ASN A 108 2.79 9.36 -22.35
CA ASN A 108 2.50 9.13 -23.76
C ASN A 108 1.20 8.36 -23.97
N GLU A 109 0.94 7.35 -23.14
CA GLU A 109 -0.22 6.45 -23.31
C GLU A 109 -1.15 6.40 -22.08
N ASN A 110 -0.91 7.18 -21.03
CA ASN A 110 -1.69 7.12 -19.81
C ASN A 110 -3.20 7.27 -20.03
N THR A 111 -3.62 8.25 -20.84
CA THR A 111 -5.04 8.49 -21.14
C THR A 111 -5.63 7.37 -22.00
N ASN A 112 -4.89 6.88 -23.00
CA ASN A 112 -5.31 5.81 -23.87
C ASN A 112 -5.42 4.49 -23.10
N LEU A 113 -4.46 4.20 -22.20
CA LEU A 113 -4.50 3.05 -21.30
C LEU A 113 -5.75 3.06 -20.43
N LYS A 114 -6.10 4.24 -19.87
CA LYS A 114 -7.30 4.39 -19.05
C LYS A 114 -8.56 4.03 -19.83
N THR A 115 -8.64 4.47 -21.09
CA THR A 115 -9.76 4.15 -21.96
C THR A 115 -9.88 2.64 -22.19
N VAL A 116 -8.78 2.00 -22.56
CA VAL A 116 -8.78 0.54 -22.79
C VAL A 116 -9.11 -0.25 -21.51
N LEU A 117 -8.60 0.16 -20.38
CA LEU A 117 -8.90 -0.49 -19.09
C LEU A 117 -10.37 -0.30 -18.68
N ASN A 118 -10.96 0.86 -18.94
CA ASN A 118 -12.38 1.08 -18.72
C ASN A 118 -13.25 0.18 -19.62
N ASP A 119 -12.85 -0.01 -20.87
CA ASP A 119 -13.58 -0.88 -21.80
C ASP A 119 -13.50 -2.36 -21.40
N VAL A 120 -12.35 -2.82 -20.91
CA VAL A 120 -12.13 -4.24 -20.56
C VAL A 120 -12.61 -4.58 -19.15
N PHE A 121 -12.41 -3.70 -18.18
CA PHE A 121 -12.69 -3.96 -16.76
C PHE A 121 -13.91 -3.22 -16.23
N SER A 122 -14.48 -2.29 -16.95
CA SER A 122 -15.50 -1.31 -16.58
C SER A 122 -14.97 -0.21 -15.64
N GLU A 123 -15.46 1.02 -15.83
CA GLU A 123 -15.02 2.21 -15.09
C GLU A 123 -15.25 2.07 -13.58
N GLU A 124 -16.33 1.43 -13.15
CA GLU A 124 -16.66 1.21 -11.73
C GLU A 124 -15.64 0.33 -11.00
N ASN A 125 -14.84 -0.44 -11.73
CA ASN A 125 -13.78 -1.27 -11.16
C ASN A 125 -12.43 -0.55 -11.03
N PHE A 126 -12.35 0.70 -11.49
CA PHE A 126 -11.18 1.52 -11.24
C PHE A 126 -11.00 1.78 -9.75
N LEU A 127 -9.78 1.58 -9.25
CA LEU A 127 -9.46 1.84 -7.86
C LEU A 127 -8.69 3.16 -7.70
N THR A 128 -7.55 3.29 -8.38
CA THR A 128 -6.70 4.49 -8.28
C THR A 128 -5.60 4.49 -9.35
N ASP A 129 -4.98 5.65 -9.54
CA ASP A 129 -3.68 5.78 -10.18
C ASP A 129 -2.60 5.88 -9.09
N ILE A 130 -1.55 5.08 -9.20
CA ILE A 130 -0.38 5.17 -8.35
C ILE A 130 0.67 5.99 -9.11
N ILE A 131 1.20 7.01 -8.46
CA ILE A 131 2.27 7.85 -8.98
C ILE A 131 3.60 7.26 -8.53
N TRP A 132 4.37 6.77 -9.50
CA TRP A 132 5.70 6.22 -9.27
C TRP A 132 6.73 7.30 -9.55
N GLN A 133 7.24 7.94 -8.51
CA GLN A 133 8.18 9.04 -8.65
C GLN A 133 9.60 8.52 -8.91
N GLY A 134 10.15 8.89 -10.06
CA GLY A 134 11.54 8.64 -10.48
C GLY A 134 12.46 9.84 -10.26
N GLY A 135 13.66 9.77 -10.82
CA GLY A 135 14.61 10.89 -10.84
C GLY A 135 14.15 12.03 -11.74
N GLY A 136 14.27 13.27 -11.25
CA GLY A 136 13.91 14.45 -12.03
C GLY A 136 14.87 14.70 -13.21
N LYS A 137 14.32 15.04 -14.39
CA LYS A 137 15.06 15.56 -15.54
C LYS A 137 14.95 17.09 -15.56
N ASN A 138 16.07 17.81 -15.48
CA ASN A 138 16.08 19.28 -15.31
C ASN A 138 16.15 20.08 -16.62
N ASP A 139 16.04 19.42 -17.78
CA ASP A 139 16.24 20.00 -19.12
C ASP A 139 14.94 20.31 -19.86
N GLN A 140 13.79 20.21 -19.21
CA GLN A 140 12.48 20.47 -19.82
C GLN A 140 12.15 21.95 -19.83
N LYS A 141 11.53 22.43 -20.95
CA LYS A 141 11.18 23.85 -21.15
C LYS A 141 10.12 24.38 -20.17
N TYR A 142 9.16 23.54 -19.77
CA TYR A 142 8.01 23.92 -18.93
C TYR A 142 8.04 23.23 -17.58
N PHE A 143 7.65 21.94 -17.55
CA PHE A 143 7.61 21.13 -16.34
C PHE A 143 8.48 19.89 -16.51
N SER A 144 9.30 19.59 -15.53
CA SER A 144 10.04 18.35 -15.49
C SER A 144 9.10 17.21 -15.06
N ILE A 145 8.89 16.25 -15.95
CA ILE A 145 8.12 15.04 -15.63
C ILE A 145 9.06 14.06 -14.94
N SER A 146 8.78 13.77 -13.70
CA SER A 146 9.64 12.93 -12.84
C SER A 146 8.89 11.73 -12.25
N HIS A 147 7.84 11.28 -12.93
CA HIS A 147 7.03 10.17 -12.46
C HIS A 147 6.45 9.37 -13.64
N GLU A 148 6.04 8.17 -13.33
CA GLU A 148 5.26 7.28 -14.17
C GLU A 148 3.94 6.99 -13.46
N TYR A 149 3.00 6.40 -14.19
CA TYR A 149 1.68 6.04 -13.70
C TYR A 149 1.58 4.52 -13.61
N ILE A 150 0.93 4.02 -12.56
CA ILE A 150 0.46 2.64 -12.49
C ILE A 150 -1.05 2.69 -12.28
N GLN A 151 -1.80 2.34 -13.31
CA GLN A 151 -3.26 2.29 -13.24
C GLN A 151 -3.70 0.98 -12.59
N LEU A 152 -4.54 1.08 -11.58
CA LEU A 152 -4.98 -0.04 -10.75
C LEU A 152 -6.49 -0.25 -10.89
N PHE A 153 -6.86 -1.44 -11.36
CA PHE A 153 -8.24 -1.91 -11.47
C PHE A 153 -8.44 -3.19 -10.67
N LEU A 154 -9.62 -3.33 -10.11
CA LEU A 154 -10.08 -4.58 -9.52
C LEU A 154 -10.86 -5.41 -10.56
N LYS A 155 -10.86 -6.72 -10.42
CA LYS A 155 -11.74 -7.58 -11.24
C LYS A 155 -13.21 -7.33 -10.91
N ASN A 156 -13.53 -7.13 -9.63
CA ASN A 156 -14.88 -6.84 -9.16
C ASN A 156 -14.81 -5.99 -7.87
N LYS A 157 -14.87 -4.67 -8.04
CA LYS A 157 -14.78 -3.73 -6.92
C LYS A 157 -16.00 -3.83 -5.99
N LEU A 158 -17.20 -3.97 -6.53
CA LEU A 158 -18.40 -4.09 -5.72
C LEU A 158 -18.33 -5.32 -4.80
N PHE A 159 -17.81 -6.44 -5.30
CA PHE A 159 -17.58 -7.63 -4.49
C PHE A 159 -16.51 -7.36 -3.40
N MET A 160 -15.39 -6.74 -3.77
CA MET A 160 -14.32 -6.41 -2.80
C MET A 160 -14.82 -5.48 -1.70
N ASP A 161 -15.61 -4.47 -2.04
CA ASP A 161 -16.21 -3.51 -1.08
C ASP A 161 -17.22 -4.20 -0.12
N SER A 162 -17.78 -5.34 -0.51
CA SER A 162 -18.66 -6.15 0.35
C SER A 162 -17.92 -7.07 1.34
N THR A 163 -16.59 -7.12 1.26
CA THR A 163 -15.73 -7.94 2.13
C THR A 163 -15.03 -7.09 3.18
N ASP A 164 -14.51 -7.74 4.23
CA ASP A 164 -13.65 -7.09 5.22
C ASP A 164 -12.16 -7.08 4.80
N ILE A 165 -11.86 -7.48 3.56
CA ILE A 165 -10.48 -7.52 3.05
C ILE A 165 -9.95 -6.09 2.94
N ARG A 166 -8.77 -5.88 3.51
CA ARG A 166 -8.04 -4.61 3.45
C ARG A 166 -6.63 -4.87 2.96
N TRP A 167 -6.16 -3.99 2.10
CA TRP A 167 -4.75 -3.97 1.73
C TRP A 167 -4.01 -3.11 2.74
N LEU A 168 -3.04 -3.71 3.39
CA LEU A 168 -2.29 -3.08 4.46
C LEU A 168 -0.81 -3.35 4.27
N GLU A 169 -0.02 -2.33 4.45
CA GLU A 169 1.44 -2.42 4.56
C GLU A 169 1.88 -2.03 5.97
N ARG A 170 2.96 -2.64 6.43
CA ARG A 170 3.53 -2.29 7.71
C ARG A 170 4.29 -0.97 7.59
N LYS A 171 4.07 -0.06 8.52
CA LYS A 171 4.77 1.22 8.57
C LYS A 171 6.28 1.04 8.50
N GLU A 172 6.88 1.76 7.59
CA GLU A 172 8.30 1.65 7.28
C GLU A 172 9.15 2.08 8.49
N ASN A 173 10.21 1.33 8.79
CA ASN A 173 11.13 1.55 9.91
C ASN A 173 10.47 1.64 11.31
N ILE A 174 9.28 1.05 11.50
CA ILE A 174 8.61 1.04 12.81
C ILE A 174 9.44 0.34 13.88
N ASP A 175 10.22 -0.68 13.51
CA ASP A 175 11.09 -1.41 14.43
C ASP A 175 12.20 -0.52 15.00
N LEU A 176 12.66 0.47 14.24
CA LEU A 176 13.60 1.48 14.73
C LEU A 176 12.98 2.33 15.84
N ILE A 177 11.69 2.67 15.72
CA ILE A 177 10.95 3.40 16.77
C ILE A 177 10.89 2.57 18.04
N TYR A 178 10.51 1.30 17.94
CA TYR A 178 10.43 0.40 19.10
C TYR A 178 11.78 0.19 19.76
N ALA A 179 12.82 -0.12 18.99
CA ALA A 179 14.17 -0.30 19.51
C ALA A 179 14.69 0.95 20.24
N THR A 180 14.42 2.13 19.69
CA THR A 180 14.78 3.40 20.33
C THR A 180 13.98 3.63 21.60
N PHE A 181 12.69 3.36 21.58
CA PHE A 181 11.85 3.54 22.77
C PHE A 181 12.25 2.59 23.91
N GLU A 182 12.65 1.36 23.62
CA GLU A 182 13.18 0.45 24.64
C GLU A 182 14.48 0.97 25.28
N LYS A 183 15.35 1.64 24.50
CA LYS A 183 16.54 2.32 25.04
C LYS A 183 16.14 3.49 25.94
N ILE A 184 15.17 4.31 25.52
CA ILE A 184 14.65 5.43 26.28
C ILE A 184 14.03 4.95 27.62
N LYS A 185 13.26 3.87 27.61
CA LYS A 185 12.69 3.29 28.85
C LYS A 185 13.77 2.84 29.84
N LYS A 186 14.84 2.23 29.34
CA LYS A 186 15.99 1.83 30.18
C LYS A 186 16.71 3.04 30.77
N GLN A 187 16.81 4.13 30.01
CA GLN A 187 17.47 5.37 30.47
C GLN A 187 16.65 6.14 31.48
N TYR A 188 15.33 6.13 31.37
CA TYR A 188 14.40 6.87 32.22
C TYR A 188 13.32 5.91 32.77
N PRO A 189 13.68 4.96 33.64
CA PRO A 189 12.72 4.02 34.19
C PRO A 189 11.68 4.77 35.03
N ASN A 190 10.39 4.50 34.77
CA ASN A 190 9.24 5.08 35.47
C ASN A 190 9.03 6.60 35.33
N ASP A 191 9.81 7.29 34.52
CA ASP A 191 9.62 8.73 34.21
C ASP A 191 9.06 8.94 32.80
N MET A 192 7.74 8.81 32.66
CA MET A 192 7.04 8.96 31.38
C MET A 192 7.24 10.33 30.74
N LYS A 193 7.41 11.41 31.54
CA LYS A 193 7.64 12.75 31.02
C LYS A 193 9.01 12.88 30.36
N MET A 194 10.04 12.31 30.99
CA MET A 194 11.37 12.27 30.39
C MET A 194 11.42 11.34 29.18
N GLN A 195 10.70 10.21 29.21
CA GLN A 195 10.55 9.34 28.04
C GLN A 195 9.89 10.07 26.87
N GLU A 196 8.81 10.80 27.09
CA GLU A 196 8.17 11.62 26.03
C GLU A 196 9.11 12.68 25.46
N LYS A 197 9.85 13.35 26.32
CA LYS A 197 10.82 14.37 25.90
C LYS A 197 11.93 13.74 25.05
N ALA A 198 12.54 12.68 25.53
CA ALA A 198 13.60 11.98 24.81
C ALA A 198 13.12 11.44 23.46
N LEU A 199 11.90 10.88 23.38
CA LEU A 199 11.30 10.39 22.15
C LEU A 199 11.08 11.53 21.14
N LYS A 200 10.56 12.67 21.58
CA LYS A 200 10.39 13.87 20.75
C LYS A 200 11.72 14.43 20.23
N ASP A 201 12.74 14.46 21.08
CA ASP A 201 14.06 14.94 20.69
C ASP A 201 14.75 13.98 19.72
N TRP A 202 14.56 12.67 19.89
CA TRP A 202 15.00 11.66 18.93
C TRP A 202 14.34 11.84 17.55
N TYR A 203 13.01 12.01 17.48
CA TYR A 203 12.34 12.26 16.20
C TYR A 203 12.87 13.53 15.49
N LYS A 204 13.21 14.58 16.25
CA LYS A 204 13.82 15.80 15.69
C LYS A 204 15.22 15.55 15.15
N SER A 205 15.99 14.64 15.74
CA SER A 205 17.35 14.31 15.30
C SER A 205 17.41 13.48 14.03
N LEU A 206 16.29 12.87 13.63
CA LEU A 206 16.23 12.06 12.42
C LEU A 206 16.36 12.94 11.16
N PRO A 207 17.09 12.49 10.13
CA PRO A 207 17.16 13.18 8.85
C PRO A 207 15.78 13.32 8.19
N ASP A 208 15.64 14.29 7.26
CA ASP A 208 14.39 14.55 6.55
C ASP A 208 14.13 13.41 5.60
N GLY A 209 14.08 12.49 5.36
CA GLY A 209 13.82 11.34 4.49
C GLY A 209 13.70 10.05 5.28
N GLU A 210 14.01 10.08 6.58
CA GLU A 210 13.88 8.89 7.41
C GLU A 210 12.42 8.50 7.60
N PRO A 211 11.98 7.30 7.16
CA PRO A 211 10.58 6.88 7.25
C PRO A 211 10.03 6.92 8.67
N ALA A 212 10.82 6.55 9.68
CA ALA A 212 10.41 6.62 11.08
C ALA A 212 9.99 8.04 11.50
N LYS A 213 10.57 9.09 10.88
CA LYS A 213 10.23 10.50 11.17
C LYS A 213 8.79 10.85 10.77
N ARG A 214 8.19 10.14 9.80
CA ARG A 214 6.77 10.31 9.42
C ARG A 214 5.83 10.01 10.59
N GLN A 215 6.27 9.16 11.52
CA GLN A 215 5.51 8.74 12.70
C GLN A 215 5.73 9.65 13.94
N LYS A 216 6.33 10.83 13.80
CA LYS A 216 6.62 11.78 14.91
C LYS A 216 5.42 12.24 15.72
N HIS A 217 4.20 12.04 15.21
CA HIS A 217 2.96 12.32 15.95
C HIS A 217 2.72 11.31 17.08
N PHE A 218 3.27 10.08 17.00
CA PHE A 218 3.30 9.13 18.11
C PHE A 218 4.39 9.52 19.11
N ASN A 219 4.07 10.49 19.95
CA ASN A 219 5.06 11.10 20.84
C ASN A 219 4.57 11.24 22.29
N ARG A 220 3.51 10.57 22.66
CA ARG A 220 3.03 10.41 24.04
C ARG A 220 3.35 9.02 24.51
N VAL A 221 3.57 8.90 25.81
CA VAL A 221 3.99 7.64 26.45
C VAL A 221 3.11 7.34 27.64
N GLU A 222 2.67 6.10 27.76
CA GLU A 222 2.08 5.53 28.98
C GLU A 222 2.51 4.07 29.16
N ALA A 223 2.00 3.41 30.20
CA ALA A 223 2.38 2.01 30.53
C ALA A 223 2.14 1.03 29.36
N ARG A 224 1.09 1.24 28.55
CA ARG A 224 0.78 0.43 27.37
C ARG A 224 1.68 0.70 26.16
N GLY A 225 2.42 1.80 26.15
CA GLY A 225 3.35 2.15 25.09
C GLY A 225 3.20 3.56 24.53
N ILE A 226 3.71 3.72 23.31
CA ILE A 226 3.69 4.98 22.58
C ILE A 226 2.31 5.18 21.93
N PHE A 227 1.74 6.37 22.05
CA PHE A 227 0.48 6.73 21.42
C PHE A 227 0.46 8.17 20.90
N PHE A 228 -0.54 8.51 20.11
CA PHE A 228 -0.88 9.90 19.79
C PHE A 228 -2.32 10.22 20.18
N PRO A 229 -2.61 11.48 20.55
CA PRO A 229 -3.97 11.95 20.80
C PRO A 229 -4.74 12.10 19.48
N ASP A 230 -5.56 11.10 19.16
CA ASP A 230 -6.38 11.08 17.94
C ASP A 230 -7.68 11.85 18.13
N ASN A 231 -8.04 12.64 17.14
CA ASN A 231 -9.24 13.49 17.17
C ASN A 231 -10.53 12.65 17.11
N ILE A 232 -11.39 12.81 18.10
CA ILE A 232 -12.70 12.16 18.19
C ILE A 232 -13.88 13.11 17.93
N SER A 233 -13.61 14.27 17.34
CA SER A 233 -14.65 15.20 16.89
C SER A 233 -15.14 14.85 15.48
N LYS A 234 -16.39 15.19 15.18
CA LYS A 234 -16.88 15.28 13.81
C LYS A 234 -16.90 16.74 13.35
N PRO A 235 -16.77 17.03 12.05
CA PRO A 235 -16.96 18.38 11.53
C PRO A 235 -18.43 18.83 11.70
N GLU A 236 -19.39 17.90 11.50
CA GLU A 236 -20.83 18.10 11.63
C GLU A 236 -21.55 16.77 11.89
N ASN A 237 -22.81 16.80 12.29
CA ASN A 237 -23.66 15.62 12.50
C ASN A 237 -23.05 14.59 13.48
N GLY A 238 -22.35 15.06 14.50
CA GLY A 238 -21.84 14.23 15.58
C GLY A 238 -22.86 14.07 16.72
N TYR A 239 -22.47 13.29 17.71
CA TYR A 239 -23.26 13.03 18.90
C TYR A 239 -22.96 14.08 19.99
N TYR A 240 -23.96 14.45 20.81
CA TYR A 240 -23.83 15.42 21.87
C TYR A 240 -24.25 14.82 23.21
N TYR A 241 -23.25 14.60 24.07
CA TYR A 241 -23.40 14.16 25.46
C TYR A 241 -22.24 14.70 26.28
N ASP A 242 -22.29 14.59 27.60
CA ASP A 242 -21.23 15.07 28.50
C ASP A 242 -20.15 13.99 28.69
N VAL A 243 -18.91 14.40 28.55
CA VAL A 243 -17.73 13.62 28.93
C VAL A 243 -17.09 14.30 30.13
N ILE A 244 -17.08 13.64 31.27
CA ILE A 244 -16.62 14.24 32.55
C ILE A 244 -15.10 14.12 32.66
N HIS A 245 -14.46 15.24 32.98
CA HIS A 245 -13.01 15.28 33.21
C HIS A 245 -12.67 14.57 34.54
N PRO A 246 -11.74 13.58 34.54
CA PRO A 246 -11.55 12.71 35.72
C PRO A 246 -10.97 13.43 36.94
N VAL A 247 -10.29 14.58 36.75
CA VAL A 247 -9.67 15.32 37.84
C VAL A 247 -10.57 16.46 38.34
N THR A 248 -11.22 17.20 37.43
CA THR A 248 -12.03 18.36 37.80
C THR A 248 -13.49 18.02 38.10
N GLY A 249 -13.95 16.84 37.68
CA GLY A 249 -15.33 16.40 37.82
C GLY A 249 -16.35 17.20 37.00
N LYS A 250 -15.89 18.06 36.09
CA LYS A 250 -16.73 18.89 35.25
C LYS A 250 -16.83 18.34 33.82
N PRO A 251 -17.92 18.68 33.09
CA PRO A 251 -18.02 18.33 31.69
C PRO A 251 -16.91 18.98 30.85
N CYS A 252 -16.23 18.17 30.04
CA CYS A 252 -15.25 18.66 29.09
C CYS A 252 -15.89 19.46 27.95
N LYS A 253 -15.10 20.35 27.37
CA LYS A 253 -15.48 21.11 26.18
C LYS A 253 -15.92 20.14 25.07
N LYS A 254 -17.14 20.34 24.56
CA LYS A 254 -17.67 19.56 23.44
C LYS A 254 -17.13 20.08 22.10
N PRO A 255 -16.86 19.19 21.13
CA PRO A 255 -16.53 19.61 19.76
C PRO A 255 -17.72 20.35 19.12
N LYS A 256 -17.44 21.35 18.27
CA LYS A 256 -18.49 22.10 17.58
C LYS A 256 -19.42 21.22 16.75
N GLY A 257 -18.90 20.23 16.04
CA GLY A 257 -19.67 19.31 15.22
C GLY A 257 -20.12 18.04 15.93
N GLY A 258 -19.91 17.92 17.25
CA GLY A 258 -20.22 16.75 18.07
C GLY A 258 -19.15 15.68 18.09
N TRP A 259 -19.39 14.65 18.91
CA TRP A 259 -18.51 13.50 19.05
C TRP A 259 -18.63 12.54 17.87
N ARG A 260 -17.52 11.85 17.51
CA ARG A 260 -17.51 10.78 16.50
C ARG A 260 -18.22 9.52 16.98
N PHE A 261 -18.09 9.20 18.27
CA PHE A 261 -18.64 8.00 18.88
C PHE A 261 -20.03 8.23 19.45
N VAL A 262 -20.89 7.20 19.39
CA VAL A 262 -22.10 7.14 20.21
C VAL A 262 -21.72 7.08 21.69
N GLU A 263 -22.65 7.43 22.59
CA GLU A 263 -22.37 7.53 24.02
C GLU A 263 -21.88 6.20 24.63
N GLU A 264 -22.46 5.07 24.21
CA GLU A 264 -22.06 3.76 24.68
C GLU A 264 -20.61 3.43 24.32
N THR A 265 -20.20 3.71 23.07
CA THR A 265 -18.82 3.53 22.64
C THR A 265 -17.88 4.44 23.42
N MET A 266 -18.27 5.68 23.71
CA MET A 266 -17.47 6.59 24.52
C MET A 266 -17.32 6.08 25.97
N LYS A 267 -18.37 5.56 26.57
CA LYS A 267 -18.33 4.94 27.91
C LYS A 267 -17.35 3.77 27.92
N GLN A 268 -17.35 2.96 26.90
CA GLN A 268 -16.39 1.87 26.77
C GLN A 268 -14.95 2.39 26.62
N GLN A 269 -14.71 3.43 25.78
CA GLN A 269 -13.39 4.04 25.64
C GLN A 269 -12.89 4.63 26.96
N LEU A 270 -13.78 5.18 27.79
CA LEU A 270 -13.45 5.68 29.13
C LEU A 270 -13.12 4.54 30.10
N ALA A 271 -13.91 3.47 30.12
CA ALA A 271 -13.67 2.30 30.95
C ALA A 271 -12.34 1.60 30.63
N ASP A 272 -11.97 1.57 29.35
CA ASP A 272 -10.72 1.00 28.85
C ASP A 272 -9.51 1.96 28.98
N ASP A 273 -9.70 3.10 29.64
CA ASP A 273 -8.68 4.17 29.74
C ASP A 273 -8.11 4.57 28.38
N ARG A 274 -8.96 4.68 27.38
CA ARG A 274 -8.60 5.04 26.01
C ARG A 274 -8.77 6.52 25.68
N VAL A 275 -9.22 7.32 26.65
CA VAL A 275 -9.44 8.76 26.46
C VAL A 275 -8.28 9.53 27.08
N PHE A 276 -7.65 10.38 26.28
CA PHE A 276 -6.63 11.30 26.70
C PHE A 276 -7.26 12.66 27.00
N PHE A 277 -7.17 13.07 28.26
CA PHE A 277 -7.67 14.35 28.70
C PHE A 277 -6.56 15.42 28.68
N GLY A 278 -6.97 16.66 28.49
CA GLY A 278 -6.08 17.81 28.68
C GLY A 278 -5.76 18.06 30.15
N LYS A 279 -5.26 19.26 30.43
CA LYS A 279 -4.95 19.67 31.82
C LYS A 279 -6.24 19.85 32.67
N ASP A 280 -7.31 20.27 31.99
CA ASP A 280 -8.62 20.56 32.58
C ASP A 280 -9.74 20.37 31.55
N GLU A 281 -10.97 20.66 31.98
CA GLU A 281 -12.18 20.50 31.16
C GLU A 281 -12.31 21.48 29.97
N THR A 282 -11.44 22.47 29.85
CA THR A 282 -11.52 23.50 28.79
C THR A 282 -11.04 22.97 27.42
N THR A 283 -10.41 21.83 27.41
CA THR A 283 -9.93 21.16 26.18
C THR A 283 -10.86 20.04 25.77
N VAL A 284 -10.94 19.80 24.45
CA VAL A 284 -11.64 18.64 23.90
C VAL A 284 -10.77 17.40 24.12
N PRO A 285 -11.26 16.35 24.80
CA PRO A 285 -10.50 15.12 24.95
C PRO A 285 -10.29 14.41 23.61
N CYS A 286 -9.25 13.58 23.55
CA CYS A 286 -8.84 12.82 22.39
C CYS A 286 -8.84 11.32 22.68
N ARG A 287 -8.80 10.46 21.66
CA ARG A 287 -8.56 9.03 21.81
C ARG A 287 -7.07 8.76 21.88
N LYS A 288 -6.65 7.87 22.77
CA LYS A 288 -5.28 7.32 22.76
C LYS A 288 -5.17 6.28 21.62
N SER A 289 -4.51 6.63 20.54
CA SER A 289 -4.23 5.71 19.43
C SER A 289 -2.80 5.17 19.56
N PHE A 290 -2.67 3.89 19.92
CA PHE A 290 -1.36 3.27 20.19
C PHE A 290 -0.66 2.87 18.91
N LEU A 291 0.64 3.13 18.83
CA LEU A 291 1.48 2.74 17.69
C LEU A 291 1.38 1.24 17.40
N LYS A 292 1.39 0.41 18.45
CA LYS A 292 1.28 -1.05 18.33
C LYS A 292 -0.04 -1.52 17.70
N GLU A 293 -1.11 -0.76 17.84
CA GLU A 293 -2.43 -1.10 17.28
C GLU A 293 -2.60 -0.57 15.85
N THR A 294 -1.71 0.30 15.44
CA THR A 294 -1.73 0.97 14.13
C THR A 294 -0.44 0.74 13.35
N GLU A 295 0.21 -0.41 13.55
CA GLU A 295 1.45 -0.75 12.82
C GLU A 295 1.27 -0.83 11.32
N TYR A 296 0.06 -1.13 10.89
CA TYR A 296 -0.31 -1.28 9.50
C TYR A 296 -1.16 -0.10 9.04
N GLU A 297 -0.93 0.32 7.81
CA GLU A 297 -1.68 1.40 7.16
C GLU A 297 -2.00 1.03 5.72
N SER A 298 -2.97 1.71 5.10
CA SER A 298 -3.25 1.52 3.68
C SER A 298 -2.06 2.02 2.85
N PRO A 299 -1.68 1.30 1.78
CA PRO A 299 -0.60 1.75 0.88
C PRO A 299 -0.85 3.15 0.32
N SER A 300 0.21 3.91 0.15
CA SER A 300 0.16 5.23 -0.47
C SER A 300 0.03 5.12 -1.99
N THR A 301 -0.76 6.01 -2.60
CA THR A 301 -0.80 6.17 -4.05
C THR A 301 0.35 6.99 -4.62
N VAL A 302 1.23 7.51 -3.78
CA VAL A 302 2.48 8.16 -4.20
C VAL A 302 3.64 7.38 -3.63
N THR A 303 4.44 6.78 -4.50
CA THR A 303 5.58 5.94 -4.15
C THR A 303 6.86 6.57 -4.69
N TYR A 304 7.91 6.59 -3.88
CA TYR A 304 9.21 7.14 -4.24
C TYR A 304 10.18 6.01 -4.50
N LEU A 305 10.93 6.10 -5.60
CA LEU A 305 12.14 5.30 -5.77
C LEU A 305 13.18 5.80 -4.76
N ASP A 306 13.54 4.97 -3.81
CA ASP A 306 14.73 5.22 -2.99
C ASP A 306 15.96 4.88 -3.85
N ASN A 307 16.53 5.89 -4.50
CA ASN A 307 17.76 5.75 -5.32
C ASN A 307 19.02 5.48 -4.47
N ARG A 308 18.87 5.00 -3.24
CA ARG A 308 19.97 4.66 -2.33
C ARG A 308 20.26 3.15 -2.29
N VAL A 309 20.27 2.50 -3.48
CA VAL A 309 20.85 1.16 -3.66
C VAL A 309 22.09 1.31 -4.54
#